data_bb17a55b3350aab67f86bc0a8f0f57e5
#
_entry.id   bb17a55b3350aab67f86bc0a8f0f57e5
#
_cell.length_a   1.000
_cell.length_b   1.000
_cell.length_c   1.000
_cell.angle_alpha   90.00
_cell.angle_beta   90.00
_cell.angle_gamma   90.00
#
_symmetry.space_group_name_H-M   'P 1'
#
loop_
_entity.id
_entity.type
_entity.pdbx_description
1 polymer ?
#
loop_
_entity_poly.entity_id
_entity_poly.type
_entity_poly.pdbx_seq_one_letter_code
_entity_poly.pdbx_strand_id
1 'polypeptide(L)'
;LYAAQLVPWRKEVPLEERITKGAVKGLLARICLARGGYSLRKNTGMQRGANHLKYYQIARDQCKEIMESGQHTLNPDFGSVFRNHCEYKLDATYGESMWEVGLGKYRSGEVAYYVANKVSELSRYGKADGGILAVPTYYLSFDSLDTRRDVTVALYQIDENNKQLLRDFTEIFIGKWRREWIKPEFPGSDKYTGVNWVLLRYSDILLMFAEAENELNHGPTPEA
;
A
#
# COMPACT_ATOMS: atom_id res chain seq x y z
N LEU A 1 -8.77 20.12 7.53
CA LEU A 1 -7.71 20.94 8.16
C LEU A 1 -7.79 20.97 9.69
N TYR A 2 -8.99 21.11 10.27
CA TYR A 2 -9.16 21.15 11.74
C TYR A 2 -8.57 19.90 12.42
N ALA A 3 -8.90 18.70 11.95
CA ALA A 3 -8.39 17.46 12.51
C ALA A 3 -6.85 17.38 12.51
N ALA A 4 -6.19 17.89 11.47
CA ALA A 4 -4.73 17.89 11.40
C ALA A 4 -4.05 18.74 12.49
N GLN A 5 -4.76 19.69 13.10
CA GLN A 5 -4.23 20.50 14.21
C GLN A 5 -4.29 19.75 15.55
N LEU A 6 -5.17 18.77 15.67
CA LEU A 6 -5.44 18.06 16.91
C LEU A 6 -4.65 16.76 17.11
N VAL A 7 -4.02 16.26 16.04
CA VAL A 7 -3.31 14.98 16.08
C VAL A 7 -1.79 15.18 15.99
N PRO A 8 -1.01 14.33 16.68
CA PRO A 8 0.45 14.43 16.70
C PRO A 8 1.06 13.99 15.38
N TRP A 9 2.33 14.30 15.20
CA TRP A 9 3.16 13.71 14.14
C TRP A 9 3.54 12.26 14.48
N ARG A 10 3.98 11.49 13.47
CA ARG A 10 4.33 10.06 13.58
C ARG A 10 5.34 9.78 14.70
N LYS A 11 6.41 10.54 14.80
CA LYS A 11 7.49 10.30 15.80
C LYS A 11 7.03 10.43 17.25
N GLU A 12 5.87 11.02 17.48
CA GLU A 12 5.24 11.15 18.79
C GLU A 12 4.30 9.95 19.10
N VAL A 13 4.02 9.10 18.11
CA VAL A 13 3.06 7.98 18.23
C VAL A 13 3.67 6.73 17.60
N PRO A 14 4.12 5.75 18.37
CA PRO A 14 4.87 4.60 17.88
C PRO A 14 3.99 3.46 17.34
N LEU A 15 2.88 3.78 16.68
CA LEU A 15 1.92 2.79 16.12
C LEU A 15 1.30 3.31 14.82
N GLU A 16 1.43 2.56 13.73
CA GLU A 16 0.86 2.92 12.42
C GLU A 16 -0.67 2.81 12.37
N GLU A 17 -1.31 2.10 13.28
CA GLU A 17 -2.77 2.06 13.42
C GLU A 17 -3.34 3.35 14.03
N ARG A 18 -2.52 4.15 14.69
CA ARG A 18 -2.93 5.46 15.21
C ARG A 18 -2.93 6.51 14.11
N ILE A 19 -4.00 7.29 14.07
CA ILE A 19 -4.12 8.40 13.13
C ILE A 19 -3.13 9.50 13.51
N THR A 20 -2.23 9.83 12.60
CA THR A 20 -1.24 10.89 12.75
C THR A 20 -1.55 12.08 11.86
N LYS A 21 -0.84 13.20 12.08
CA LYS A 21 -0.96 14.40 11.24
C LYS A 21 -0.65 14.11 9.78
N GLY A 22 0.38 13.29 9.51
CA GLY A 22 0.70 12.83 8.17
C GLY A 22 -0.43 12.03 7.52
N ALA A 23 -1.05 11.12 8.26
CA ALA A 23 -2.20 10.34 7.78
C ALA A 23 -3.40 11.21 7.44
N VAL A 24 -3.76 12.18 8.30
CA VAL A 24 -4.87 13.11 8.05
C VAL A 24 -4.61 13.98 6.83
N LYS A 25 -3.40 14.52 6.69
CA LYS A 25 -3.01 15.35 5.53
C LYS A 25 -2.99 14.54 4.23
N GLY A 26 -2.42 13.34 4.25
CA GLY A 26 -2.38 12.45 3.09
C GLY A 26 -3.77 12.00 2.65
N LEU A 27 -4.67 11.69 3.59
CA LEU A 27 -6.06 11.37 3.27
C LEU A 27 -6.79 12.59 2.68
N LEU A 28 -6.56 13.79 3.22
CA LEU A 28 -7.11 15.03 2.67
C LEU A 28 -6.61 15.27 1.24
N ALA A 29 -5.33 15.08 0.98
CA ALA A 29 -4.76 15.18 -0.36
C ALA A 29 -5.45 14.23 -1.34
N ARG A 30 -5.60 12.95 -0.96
CA ARG A 30 -6.30 11.93 -1.77
C ARG A 30 -7.75 12.31 -2.08
N ILE A 31 -8.49 12.82 -1.08
CA ILE A 31 -9.86 13.31 -1.26
C ILE A 31 -9.88 14.51 -2.21
N CYS A 32 -8.92 15.42 -2.08
CA CYS A 32 -8.83 16.61 -2.95
C CYS A 32 -8.50 16.22 -4.40
N LEU A 33 -7.58 15.29 -4.64
CA LEU A 33 -7.31 14.76 -6.00
C LEU A 33 -8.56 14.12 -6.59
N ALA A 34 -9.25 13.26 -5.85
CA ALA A 34 -10.50 12.67 -6.32
C ALA A 34 -11.58 13.71 -6.60
N ARG A 35 -11.66 14.78 -5.80
CA ARG A 35 -12.63 15.87 -5.99
C ARG A 35 -12.28 16.79 -7.15
N GLY A 36 -10.99 17.02 -7.39
CA GLY A 36 -10.47 17.82 -8.52
C GLY A 36 -10.49 17.05 -9.85
N GLY A 37 -10.39 15.73 -9.80
CA GLY A 37 -10.34 14.85 -10.94
C GLY A 37 -11.67 14.70 -11.71
N TYR A 38 -11.59 13.96 -12.80
CA TYR A 38 -12.76 13.61 -13.60
C TYR A 38 -13.63 12.56 -12.89
N SER A 39 -14.95 12.73 -13.03
CA SER A 39 -15.92 11.76 -12.54
C SER A 39 -17.10 11.64 -13.50
N LEU A 40 -17.67 10.44 -13.57
CA LEU A 40 -18.87 10.21 -14.39
C LEU A 40 -20.07 10.94 -13.77
N ARG A 41 -20.71 11.79 -14.56
CA ARG A 41 -21.93 12.51 -14.19
C ARG A 41 -23.13 11.93 -14.91
N LYS A 42 -24.28 11.87 -14.21
CA LYS A 42 -25.49 11.19 -14.68
C LYS A 42 -25.93 11.61 -16.09
N ASN A 43 -25.83 12.91 -16.42
CA ASN A 43 -26.41 13.43 -17.68
C ASN A 43 -25.37 14.02 -18.64
N THR A 44 -24.10 14.09 -18.27
CA THR A 44 -23.09 14.88 -19.00
C THR A 44 -21.76 14.14 -19.25
N GLY A 45 -21.70 12.85 -18.90
CA GLY A 45 -20.50 12.03 -19.09
C GLY A 45 -19.36 12.35 -18.12
N MET A 46 -18.14 12.12 -18.57
CA MET A 46 -16.92 12.36 -17.77
C MET A 46 -16.61 13.85 -17.69
N GLN A 47 -16.70 14.42 -16.50
CA GLN A 47 -16.45 15.84 -16.25
C GLN A 47 -15.74 16.08 -14.92
N ARG A 48 -15.03 17.20 -14.83
CA ARG A 48 -14.49 17.71 -13.57
C ARG A 48 -15.10 19.09 -13.24
N GLY A 49 -15.11 19.47 -11.98
CA GLY A 49 -15.69 20.74 -11.54
C GLY A 49 -14.85 21.95 -11.95
N ALA A 50 -15.49 23.12 -12.09
CA ALA A 50 -14.82 24.38 -12.43
C ALA A 50 -13.70 24.76 -11.42
N ASN A 51 -13.84 24.35 -10.16
CA ASN A 51 -12.88 24.64 -9.09
C ASN A 51 -11.80 23.56 -8.93
N HIS A 52 -11.54 22.72 -9.95
CA HIS A 52 -10.61 21.59 -9.85
C HIS A 52 -9.20 22.03 -9.44
N LEU A 53 -8.67 23.12 -9.97
CA LEU A 53 -7.34 23.64 -9.63
C LEU A 53 -7.20 23.97 -8.14
N LYS A 54 -8.28 24.48 -7.49
CA LYS A 54 -8.28 24.69 -6.04
C LYS A 54 -8.03 23.41 -5.25
N TYR A 55 -8.61 22.30 -5.68
CA TYR A 55 -8.43 21.01 -5.00
C TYR A 55 -7.03 20.44 -5.26
N TYR A 56 -6.50 20.56 -6.47
CA TYR A 56 -5.11 20.21 -6.74
C TYR A 56 -4.13 21.04 -5.93
N GLN A 57 -4.38 22.35 -5.76
CA GLN A 57 -3.57 23.21 -4.90
C GLN A 57 -3.56 22.71 -3.45
N ILE A 58 -4.73 22.38 -2.89
CA ILE A 58 -4.82 21.83 -1.51
C ILE A 58 -4.08 20.51 -1.43
N ALA A 59 -4.25 19.60 -2.40
CA ALA A 59 -3.59 18.30 -2.40
C ALA A 59 -2.06 18.47 -2.41
N ARG A 60 -1.53 19.32 -3.31
CA ARG A 60 -0.11 19.64 -3.40
C ARG A 60 0.43 20.17 -2.08
N ASP A 61 -0.23 21.15 -1.50
CA ASP A 61 0.24 21.81 -0.28
C ASP A 61 0.25 20.83 0.91
N GLN A 62 -0.76 19.94 1.02
CA GLN A 62 -0.78 18.92 2.07
C GLN A 62 0.34 17.88 1.87
N CYS A 63 0.60 17.43 0.65
CA CYS A 63 1.69 16.52 0.36
C CYS A 63 3.05 17.19 0.64
N LYS A 64 3.24 18.43 0.22
CA LYS A 64 4.47 19.20 0.46
C LYS A 64 4.78 19.33 1.95
N GLU A 65 3.79 19.69 2.78
CA GLU A 65 3.97 19.76 4.22
C GLU A 65 4.39 18.41 4.84
N ILE A 66 3.87 17.28 4.32
CA ILE A 66 4.30 15.95 4.78
C ILE A 66 5.76 15.71 4.39
N MET A 67 6.13 16.01 3.13
CA MET A 67 7.49 15.82 2.62
C MET A 67 8.51 16.66 3.42
N GLU A 68 8.19 17.92 3.70
CA GLU A 68 9.05 18.85 4.44
C GLU A 68 9.11 18.54 5.96
N SER A 69 8.16 17.78 6.49
CA SER A 69 8.10 17.45 7.92
C SER A 69 9.26 16.58 8.42
N GLY A 70 9.93 15.86 7.54
CA GLY A 70 10.98 14.90 7.90
C GLY A 70 10.48 13.70 8.75
N GLN A 71 9.16 13.47 8.77
CA GLN A 71 8.53 12.39 9.56
C GLN A 71 8.52 11.05 8.81
N HIS A 72 8.58 11.09 7.49
CA HIS A 72 8.42 9.95 6.59
C HIS A 72 9.46 10.01 5.48
N THR A 73 9.95 8.84 5.05
CA THR A 73 10.84 8.68 3.90
C THR A 73 10.53 7.37 3.19
N LEU A 74 10.98 7.21 1.94
CA LEU A 74 10.92 5.92 1.26
C LEU A 74 11.88 4.93 1.92
N ASN A 75 11.44 3.69 2.07
CA ASN A 75 12.31 2.59 2.43
C ASN A 75 13.07 2.16 1.16
N PRO A 76 14.42 2.13 1.17
CA PRO A 76 15.21 1.74 0.01
C PRO A 76 15.00 0.27 -0.39
N ASP A 77 14.59 -0.59 0.53
CA ASP A 77 14.17 -1.96 0.23
C ASP A 77 12.64 -2.05 0.15
N PHE A 78 12.14 -1.99 -1.09
CA PHE A 78 10.71 -2.12 -1.37
C PHE A 78 10.09 -3.41 -0.80
N GLY A 79 10.84 -4.51 -0.78
CA GLY A 79 10.37 -5.79 -0.24
C GLY A 79 10.19 -5.77 1.26
N SER A 80 11.07 -5.04 1.98
CA SER A 80 11.03 -4.97 3.43
C SER A 80 9.79 -4.24 3.94
N VAL A 81 9.24 -3.29 3.18
CA VAL A 81 7.97 -2.61 3.53
C VAL A 81 6.86 -3.63 3.81
N PHE A 82 6.65 -4.57 2.88
CA PHE A 82 5.58 -5.57 3.01
C PHE A 82 5.96 -6.73 3.93
N ARG A 83 7.24 -7.07 3.97
CA ARG A 83 7.73 -8.09 4.90
C ARG A 83 7.55 -7.65 6.36
N ASN A 84 7.80 -6.38 6.67
CA ASN A 84 7.56 -5.84 8.00
C ASN A 84 6.09 -5.97 8.43
N HIS A 85 5.13 -5.73 7.54
CA HIS A 85 3.71 -5.96 7.85
C HIS A 85 3.42 -7.42 8.19
N CYS A 86 3.94 -8.37 7.40
CA CYS A 86 3.77 -9.79 7.65
C CYS A 86 4.47 -10.26 8.94
N GLU A 87 5.57 -9.61 9.31
CA GLU A 87 6.32 -9.89 10.54
C GLU A 87 5.80 -9.09 11.76
N TYR A 88 4.73 -8.31 11.59
CA TYR A 88 4.15 -7.41 12.64
C TYR A 88 5.17 -6.44 13.21
N LYS A 89 6.06 -5.92 12.36
CA LYS A 89 7.10 -4.99 12.73
C LYS A 89 6.74 -3.56 12.35
N LEU A 90 6.92 -2.66 13.30
CA LEU A 90 6.84 -1.23 13.09
C LEU A 90 8.01 -0.77 12.20
N ASP A 91 7.75 0.01 11.15
CA ASP A 91 8.78 0.69 10.38
C ASP A 91 9.23 1.97 11.09
N ALA A 92 9.98 1.80 12.20
CA ALA A 92 10.44 2.92 13.01
C ALA A 92 11.42 3.85 12.28
N THR A 93 12.21 3.31 11.35
CA THR A 93 13.27 4.06 10.65
C THR A 93 12.72 4.98 9.59
N TYR A 94 11.98 4.44 8.63
CA TYR A 94 11.53 5.19 7.46
C TYR A 94 10.12 5.75 7.63
N GLY A 95 9.23 5.00 8.31
CA GLY A 95 7.82 5.35 8.43
C GLY A 95 7.13 5.44 7.08
N GLU A 96 7.49 4.56 6.16
CA GLU A 96 6.85 4.53 4.85
C GLU A 96 5.40 4.13 4.95
N SER A 97 5.04 3.20 5.86
CA SER A 97 3.65 2.99 6.24
C SER A 97 3.18 4.15 7.10
N MET A 98 2.17 4.87 6.64
CA MET A 98 1.67 6.09 7.29
C MET A 98 0.38 5.86 8.06
N TRP A 99 -0.43 4.90 7.60
CA TRP A 99 -1.66 4.53 8.27
C TRP A 99 -2.12 3.14 7.86
N GLU A 100 -2.47 2.33 8.86
CA GLU A 100 -2.90 0.95 8.71
C GLU A 100 -4.22 0.69 9.43
N VAL A 101 -5.02 -0.22 8.89
CA VAL A 101 -6.13 -0.83 9.62
C VAL A 101 -5.55 -1.94 10.49
N GLY A 102 -5.62 -1.75 11.81
CA GLY A 102 -5.19 -2.74 12.79
C GLY A 102 -6.15 -3.91 12.84
N LEU A 103 -5.70 -5.09 12.42
CA LEU A 103 -6.51 -6.31 12.44
C LEU A 103 -6.21 -7.20 13.65
N GLY A 104 -5.15 -6.89 14.39
CA GLY A 104 -4.74 -7.62 15.59
C GLY A 104 -4.20 -9.01 15.27
N LYS A 105 -2.95 -9.23 15.63
CA LYS A 105 -2.23 -10.47 15.35
C LYS A 105 -3.05 -11.72 15.71
N TYR A 106 -3.32 -12.58 14.74
CA TYR A 106 -4.12 -13.82 14.87
C TYR A 106 -5.57 -13.60 15.36
N ARG A 107 -6.16 -12.42 15.13
CA ARG A 107 -7.50 -12.11 15.60
C ARG A 107 -8.51 -11.97 14.48
N SER A 108 -8.15 -11.26 13.41
CA SER A 108 -9.05 -10.97 12.30
C SER A 108 -8.29 -10.72 11.01
N GLY A 109 -9.01 -10.53 9.90
CA GLY A 109 -8.43 -10.21 8.60
C GLY A 109 -7.77 -11.38 7.89
N GLU A 110 -7.96 -11.41 6.59
CA GLU A 110 -7.49 -12.47 5.70
C GLU A 110 -6.32 -11.99 4.80
N VAL A 111 -5.64 -10.93 5.20
CA VAL A 111 -4.40 -10.48 4.55
C VAL A 111 -3.33 -11.55 4.78
N ALA A 112 -2.51 -11.84 3.75
CA ALA A 112 -1.57 -12.96 3.74
C ALA A 112 -2.22 -14.37 3.83
N TYR A 113 -3.54 -14.44 3.65
CA TYR A 113 -4.27 -15.67 3.42
C TYR A 113 -4.98 -15.63 2.06
N TYR A 114 -5.95 -14.72 1.90
CA TYR A 114 -6.71 -14.55 0.67
C TYR A 114 -6.01 -13.63 -0.32
N VAL A 115 -5.45 -12.53 0.19
CA VAL A 115 -4.60 -11.59 -0.57
C VAL A 115 -3.14 -12.01 -0.39
N ALA A 116 -2.73 -13.07 -1.07
CA ALA A 116 -1.43 -13.70 -0.93
C ALA A 116 -1.13 -14.63 -2.13
N ASN A 117 0.08 -15.18 -2.19
CA ASN A 117 0.35 -16.37 -2.99
C ASN A 117 -0.25 -17.63 -2.33
N LYS A 118 -0.52 -18.66 -3.12
CA LYS A 118 -1.08 -19.91 -2.62
C LYS A 118 -0.03 -20.72 -1.82
N VAL A 119 -0.44 -21.25 -0.67
CA VAL A 119 0.40 -22.09 0.20
C VAL A 119 -0.39 -23.31 0.63
N SER A 120 0.24 -24.50 0.57
CA SER A 120 -0.36 -25.76 1.03
C SER A 120 -0.66 -25.71 2.53
N GLU A 121 -1.79 -26.28 2.94
CA GLU A 121 -2.17 -26.42 4.35
C GLU A 121 -1.16 -27.24 5.16
N LEU A 122 -0.50 -28.20 4.51
CA LEU A 122 0.51 -29.06 5.13
C LEU A 122 1.88 -28.38 5.24
N SER A 123 2.05 -27.19 4.66
CA SER A 123 3.26 -26.39 4.82
C SER A 123 3.39 -25.88 6.25
N ARG A 124 4.63 -25.77 6.74
CA ARG A 124 4.90 -25.15 8.06
C ARG A 124 4.42 -23.69 8.14
N TYR A 125 4.24 -23.03 7.00
CA TYR A 125 3.74 -21.65 6.95
C TYR A 125 2.22 -21.56 7.14
N GLY A 126 1.50 -22.69 7.00
CA GLY A 126 0.05 -22.75 7.02
C GLY A 126 -0.58 -22.37 5.69
N LYS A 127 -1.87 -22.60 5.59
CA LYS A 127 -2.66 -22.43 4.37
C LYS A 127 -2.77 -20.97 3.95
N ALA A 128 -2.61 -20.71 2.65
CA ALA A 128 -3.10 -19.52 2.00
C ALA A 128 -3.79 -19.89 0.68
N ASP A 129 -4.94 -19.29 0.41
CA ASP A 129 -5.74 -19.63 -0.77
C ASP A 129 -5.26 -18.95 -2.04
N GLY A 130 -4.61 -17.78 -1.94
CA GLY A 130 -4.23 -17.00 -3.12
C GLY A 130 -5.44 -16.64 -3.98
N GLY A 131 -6.49 -16.10 -3.33
CA GLY A 131 -7.79 -15.91 -3.96
C GLY A 131 -7.88 -14.76 -4.98
N ILE A 132 -6.85 -13.91 -5.07
CA ILE A 132 -6.79 -12.79 -6.01
C ILE A 132 -5.59 -12.97 -6.92
N LEU A 133 -5.86 -12.97 -8.23
CA LEU A 133 -4.84 -13.14 -9.26
C LEU A 133 -4.62 -11.83 -10.01
N ALA A 134 -3.38 -11.60 -10.43
CA ALA A 134 -3.03 -10.53 -11.34
C ALA A 134 -3.17 -11.00 -12.80
N VAL A 135 -3.51 -10.08 -13.69
CA VAL A 135 -3.54 -10.38 -15.13
C VAL A 135 -2.12 -10.46 -15.70
N PRO A 136 -1.86 -11.34 -16.69
CA PRO A 136 -0.54 -11.50 -17.30
C PRO A 136 0.06 -10.21 -17.84
N THR A 137 -0.77 -9.35 -18.44
CA THR A 137 -0.32 -8.06 -18.98
C THR A 137 0.25 -7.15 -17.91
N TYR A 138 -0.25 -7.22 -16.67
CA TYR A 138 0.32 -6.46 -15.55
C TYR A 138 1.72 -6.96 -15.19
N TYR A 139 1.92 -8.28 -15.11
CA TYR A 139 3.26 -8.85 -14.88
C TYR A 139 4.25 -8.43 -15.98
N LEU A 140 3.82 -8.50 -17.24
CA LEU A 140 4.65 -8.17 -18.40
C LEU A 140 4.88 -6.66 -18.58
N SER A 141 4.12 -5.79 -17.91
CA SER A 141 4.32 -4.34 -17.95
C SER A 141 5.51 -3.85 -17.11
N PHE A 142 6.02 -4.68 -16.21
CA PHE A 142 7.24 -4.35 -15.46
C PHE A 142 8.48 -4.50 -16.38
N ASP A 143 9.42 -3.57 -16.24
CA ASP A 143 10.76 -3.76 -16.80
C ASP A 143 11.40 -5.00 -16.19
N SER A 144 12.21 -5.71 -16.97
CA SER A 144 12.90 -6.93 -16.51
C SER A 144 13.85 -6.67 -15.34
N LEU A 145 14.35 -5.46 -15.20
CA LEU A 145 15.24 -5.02 -14.12
C LEU A 145 14.47 -4.42 -12.91
N ASP A 146 13.16 -4.26 -13.02
CA ASP A 146 12.35 -3.73 -11.91
C ASP A 146 12.18 -4.77 -10.80
N THR A 147 12.98 -4.66 -9.76
CA THR A 147 12.96 -5.56 -8.60
C THR A 147 11.62 -5.53 -7.82
N ARG A 148 10.77 -4.53 -8.06
CA ARG A 148 9.44 -4.43 -7.43
C ARG A 148 8.46 -5.46 -7.99
N ARG A 149 8.68 -5.94 -9.22
CA ARG A 149 7.83 -6.95 -9.86
C ARG A 149 7.66 -8.19 -8.98
N ASP A 150 8.76 -8.80 -8.57
CA ASP A 150 8.75 -10.08 -7.86
C ASP A 150 8.34 -9.94 -6.37
N VAL A 151 8.25 -8.71 -5.87
CA VAL A 151 7.60 -8.41 -4.60
C VAL A 151 6.09 -8.19 -4.79
N THR A 152 5.70 -7.45 -5.85
CA THR A 152 4.30 -7.07 -6.08
C THR A 152 3.44 -8.26 -6.48
N VAL A 153 4.01 -9.18 -7.25
CA VAL A 153 3.34 -10.40 -7.72
C VAL A 153 4.21 -11.62 -7.46
N ALA A 154 3.58 -12.78 -7.28
CA ALA A 154 4.28 -14.05 -7.05
C ALA A 154 3.86 -15.07 -8.11
N LEU A 155 4.82 -15.48 -8.95
CA LEU A 155 4.62 -16.51 -9.97
C LEU A 155 4.98 -17.90 -9.41
N TYR A 156 4.60 -18.16 -8.17
CA TYR A 156 4.80 -19.44 -7.51
C TYR A 156 3.77 -19.68 -6.41
N GLN A 157 3.60 -20.94 -6.09
CA GLN A 157 2.93 -21.41 -4.87
C GLN A 157 3.91 -22.16 -3.97
N ILE A 158 3.55 -22.42 -2.72
CA ILE A 158 4.35 -23.22 -1.80
C ILE A 158 3.65 -24.57 -1.56
N ASP A 159 4.41 -25.67 -1.73
CA ASP A 159 3.93 -27.05 -1.52
C ASP A 159 3.99 -27.50 -0.05
N GLU A 160 3.59 -28.74 0.19
CA GLU A 160 3.64 -29.39 1.51
C GLU A 160 5.08 -29.54 2.04
N ASN A 161 6.08 -29.56 1.19
CA ASN A 161 7.50 -29.65 1.55
C ASN A 161 8.15 -28.26 1.74
N ASN A 162 7.35 -27.20 1.75
CA ASN A 162 7.78 -25.80 1.88
C ASN A 162 8.62 -25.29 0.69
N LYS A 163 8.51 -25.93 -0.47
CA LYS A 163 9.22 -25.53 -1.69
C LYS A 163 8.36 -24.62 -2.54
N GLN A 164 9.00 -23.68 -3.19
CA GLN A 164 8.37 -22.86 -4.21
C GLN A 164 8.21 -23.67 -5.50
N LEU A 165 6.98 -23.80 -5.95
CA LEU A 165 6.62 -24.41 -7.23
C LEU A 165 6.21 -23.29 -8.18
N LEU A 166 6.97 -23.12 -9.26
CA LEU A 166 6.67 -22.13 -10.28
C LEU A 166 5.30 -22.41 -10.91
N ARG A 167 4.56 -21.35 -11.17
CA ARG A 167 3.26 -21.39 -11.85
C ARG A 167 3.37 -20.74 -13.23
N ASP A 168 2.40 -21.00 -14.06
CA ASP A 168 2.27 -20.35 -15.35
C ASP A 168 1.54 -18.98 -15.22
N PHE A 169 1.45 -18.27 -16.34
CA PHE A 169 0.83 -16.94 -16.35
C PHE A 169 -0.69 -16.92 -16.08
N THR A 170 -1.35 -18.07 -15.92
CA THR A 170 -2.76 -18.12 -15.52
C THR A 170 -2.95 -18.03 -14.02
N GLU A 171 -1.88 -18.21 -13.25
CA GLU A 171 -1.90 -18.19 -11.79
C GLU A 171 -0.82 -17.24 -11.21
N ILE A 172 -0.91 -15.96 -11.53
CA ILE A 172 -0.03 -14.92 -10.97
C ILE A 172 -0.69 -14.37 -9.70
N PHE A 173 -0.16 -14.74 -8.55
CA PHE A 173 -0.71 -14.33 -7.25
C PHE A 173 -0.27 -12.91 -6.86
N ILE A 174 -1.02 -12.28 -5.95
CA ILE A 174 -0.58 -11.08 -5.24
C ILE A 174 0.61 -11.45 -4.36
N GLY A 175 1.73 -10.70 -4.45
CA GLY A 175 2.98 -11.01 -3.79
C GLY A 175 3.35 -10.13 -2.59
N LYS A 176 2.62 -9.04 -2.35
CA LYS A 176 2.97 -8.07 -1.29
C LYS A 176 2.76 -8.60 0.12
N TRP A 177 1.80 -9.47 0.32
CA TRP A 177 1.54 -10.11 1.61
C TRP A 177 1.62 -11.61 1.44
N ARG A 178 2.62 -12.24 2.08
CA ARG A 178 2.91 -13.65 1.91
C ARG A 178 2.82 -14.39 3.23
N ARG A 179 2.16 -15.54 3.22
CA ARG A 179 2.01 -16.37 4.41
C ARG A 179 3.37 -16.81 4.97
N GLU A 180 4.32 -17.12 4.11
CA GLU A 180 5.68 -17.53 4.49
C GLU A 180 6.52 -16.41 5.12
N TRP A 181 6.07 -15.17 5.05
CA TRP A 181 6.73 -14.04 5.72
C TRP A 181 6.23 -13.81 7.15
N ILE A 182 5.12 -14.45 7.55
CA ILE A 182 4.60 -14.32 8.92
C ILE A 182 5.58 -14.90 9.92
N LYS A 183 5.89 -14.14 10.99
CA LYS A 183 6.79 -14.55 12.06
C LYS A 183 6.17 -14.31 13.44
N PRO A 184 6.21 -15.30 14.37
CA PRO A 184 6.58 -16.70 14.11
C PRO A 184 5.69 -17.33 13.04
N GLU A 185 6.13 -18.42 12.46
CA GLU A 185 5.35 -19.18 11.48
C GLU A 185 3.96 -19.51 12.03
N PHE A 186 2.95 -19.50 11.15
CA PHE A 186 1.56 -19.66 11.52
C PHE A 186 0.94 -20.88 10.79
N PRO A 187 1.27 -22.11 11.23
CA PRO A 187 0.84 -23.32 10.57
C PRO A 187 -0.68 -23.55 10.69
N GLY A 188 -1.19 -24.48 9.88
CA GLY A 188 -2.61 -24.85 9.87
C GLY A 188 -3.44 -24.05 8.89
N SER A 189 -4.75 -24.21 8.99
CA SER A 189 -5.73 -23.66 8.03
C SER A 189 -6.40 -22.36 8.48
N ASP A 190 -6.02 -21.81 9.63
CA ASP A 190 -6.61 -20.57 10.12
C ASP A 190 -6.28 -19.41 9.15
N LYS A 191 -7.33 -18.71 8.75
CA LYS A 191 -7.28 -17.60 7.80
C LYS A 191 -7.05 -16.24 8.46
N TYR A 192 -7.30 -16.12 9.74
CA TYR A 192 -7.22 -14.86 10.48
C TYR A 192 -5.78 -14.55 10.89
N THR A 193 -4.99 -14.11 9.94
CA THR A 193 -3.57 -13.83 10.15
C THR A 193 -3.34 -12.61 11.04
N GLY A 194 -4.23 -11.62 10.99
CA GLY A 194 -4.07 -10.35 11.69
C GLY A 194 -3.00 -9.43 11.09
N VAL A 195 -2.53 -9.72 9.89
CA VAL A 195 -1.64 -8.82 9.15
C VAL A 195 -2.42 -7.57 8.76
N ASN A 196 -1.92 -6.40 9.16
CA ASN A 196 -2.59 -5.14 8.92
C ASN A 196 -2.76 -4.81 7.44
N TRP A 197 -3.83 -4.09 7.12
CA TRP A 197 -4.06 -3.55 5.79
C TRP A 197 -3.58 -2.10 5.71
N VAL A 198 -2.64 -1.84 4.82
CA VAL A 198 -2.07 -0.49 4.62
C VAL A 198 -3.02 0.36 3.81
N LEU A 199 -3.42 1.49 4.37
CA LEU A 199 -4.30 2.47 3.73
C LEU A 199 -3.53 3.58 3.03
N LEU A 200 -2.38 3.98 3.58
CA LEU A 200 -1.58 5.08 3.07
C LEU A 200 -0.10 4.83 3.32
N ARG A 201 0.71 5.04 2.30
CA ARG A 201 2.18 5.01 2.38
C ARG A 201 2.78 6.33 1.91
N TYR A 202 4.03 6.57 2.28
CA TYR A 202 4.75 7.77 1.83
C TYR A 202 4.94 7.83 0.31
N SER A 203 5.09 6.69 -0.35
CA SER A 203 5.06 6.59 -1.82
C SER A 203 3.77 7.14 -2.44
N ASP A 204 2.62 6.98 -1.77
CA ASP A 204 1.36 7.60 -2.21
C ASP A 204 1.43 9.13 -2.14
N ILE A 205 2.09 9.67 -1.11
CA ILE A 205 2.25 11.13 -0.95
C ILE A 205 3.06 11.72 -2.10
N LEU A 206 4.18 11.06 -2.46
CA LEU A 206 5.02 11.50 -3.57
C LEU A 206 4.27 11.48 -4.91
N LEU A 207 3.53 10.40 -5.17
CA LEU A 207 2.72 10.29 -6.40
C LEU A 207 1.58 11.32 -6.44
N MET A 208 0.91 11.55 -5.30
CA MET A 208 -0.14 12.56 -5.20
C MET A 208 0.41 13.98 -5.36
N PHE A 209 1.61 14.26 -4.86
CA PHE A 209 2.31 15.53 -5.08
C PHE A 209 2.61 15.72 -6.56
N ALA A 210 3.23 14.71 -7.21
CA ALA A 210 3.57 14.78 -8.63
C ALA A 210 2.34 14.98 -9.52
N GLU A 211 1.23 14.27 -9.23
CA GLU A 211 -0.04 14.45 -9.94
C GLU A 211 -0.57 15.87 -9.78
N ALA A 212 -0.60 16.38 -8.56
CA ALA A 212 -1.11 17.71 -8.28
C ALA A 212 -0.26 18.82 -8.93
N GLU A 213 1.08 18.69 -8.88
CA GLU A 213 2.01 19.61 -9.55
C GLU A 213 1.81 19.61 -11.07
N ASN A 214 1.73 18.44 -11.66
CA ASN A 214 1.51 18.31 -13.11
C ASN A 214 0.19 18.97 -13.56
N GLU A 215 -0.89 18.80 -12.81
CA GLU A 215 -2.18 19.42 -13.13
C GLU A 215 -2.20 20.94 -12.96
N LEU A 216 -1.48 21.46 -11.96
CA LEU A 216 -1.40 22.89 -11.68
C LEU A 216 -0.54 23.64 -12.73
N ASN A 217 0.50 22.99 -13.23
CA ASN A 217 1.49 23.61 -14.12
C ASN A 217 1.32 23.19 -15.59
N HIS A 218 0.29 22.39 -15.90
CA HIS A 218 0.04 21.84 -17.26
C HIS A 218 1.22 21.03 -17.82
N GLY A 219 1.98 20.38 -16.95
CA GLY A 219 3.13 19.56 -17.28
C GLY A 219 3.99 19.26 -16.05
N PRO A 220 4.96 18.33 -16.17
CA PRO A 220 5.87 18.01 -15.08
C PRO A 220 6.76 19.20 -14.73
N THR A 221 7.01 19.39 -13.45
CA THR A 221 7.96 20.40 -12.93
C THR A 221 9.22 19.70 -12.39
N PRO A 222 10.33 20.43 -12.17
CA PRO A 222 11.53 19.85 -11.55
C PRO A 222 11.28 19.30 -10.14
N GLU A 223 10.25 19.78 -9.45
CA GLU A 223 9.85 19.33 -8.12
C GLU A 223 8.99 18.05 -8.15
N ALA A 224 8.36 17.72 -9.27
CA ALA A 224 7.53 16.54 -9.48
C ALA A 224 8.36 15.38 -10.03
#